data_33a68bc502517060c6980b9c6ab1b4e5
#
_entry.id   33a68bc502517060c6980b9c6ab1b4e5
#
_cell.length_a   1.000
_cell.length_b   1.000
_cell.length_c   1.000
_cell.angle_alpha   90.00
_cell.angle_beta   90.00
_cell.angle_gamma   90.00
#
_symmetry.space_group_name_H-M   'P 1'
#
loop_
_entity.id
_entity.type
_entity.pdbx_description
1 polymer ?
#
loop_
_entity_poly.entity_id
_entity_poly.type
_entity_poly.pdbx_seq_one_letter_code
_entity_poly.pdbx_strand_id
1 'polypeptide(L)'
;MNTRLTIFAIVALLGATSCSSSKKAQENLPPAPAWVANKPTQPGYYIGVGRAPKVGDVNGYRQASKNNALSDLGSDISVSISSSSVLHKFESSLKFSEDYSSNIQAESQKDLEGYELVDTYEDLTSSWTYYRLSKSAWQAVQERKKSAAVTGGLDLYQRGRALAEAGDLKNAFISYLKALESLKAYLGESLQTEYNGKNILLGNEIFDAMTSLAKEVKVTAENNQVTVKYGETVPSDKLKFKVSNSTNLKLFPVVFSYSAKPIKNGKTITDDSGIASYTLENVNSTKAQEQFFATADWATMAADATSDMYFRRLAEKFTTPPATITIYIVKPKVFVVSVEKNLGEAIPDKHLASKLSSLLVAEGINQAATAADADFTLTVTSDAAARNQVNNLFYAEIVGNIVLTDKLGNTLLMQPLSGINAAHLTYATAGIEAYKRQSEKLGGYIWTQIRDKIIKR
;
A
#
# COMPACT_ATOMS: atom_id res chain seq x y z
N MET A 1 10.41 -24.77 -69.97
CA MET A 1 9.74 -24.93 -71.29
C MET A 1 9.22 -23.55 -71.64
N ASN A 2 9.97 -22.89 -72.45
CA ASN A 2 9.59 -22.25 -73.72
C ASN A 2 8.54 -21.14 -73.60
N THR A 3 8.63 -19.99 -74.15
CA THR A 3 9.56 -19.33 -75.11
C THR A 3 8.95 -17.97 -75.49
N ARG A 4 9.80 -16.97 -75.67
CA ARG A 4 9.84 -15.95 -76.75
C ARG A 4 8.86 -14.77 -76.63
N LEU A 5 9.38 -13.53 -76.51
CA LEU A 5 10.13 -12.70 -77.49
C LEU A 5 9.25 -12.15 -78.60
N THR A 6 9.18 -10.87 -78.76
CA THR A 6 9.43 -9.98 -79.93
C THR A 6 8.70 -8.64 -79.73
N ILE A 7 9.38 -7.48 -79.59
CA ILE A 7 10.02 -6.55 -80.55
C ILE A 7 8.99 -5.88 -81.52
N PHE A 8 8.98 -4.54 -81.48
CA PHE A 8 9.04 -3.47 -82.47
C PHE A 8 8.38 -2.20 -81.94
N ALA A 9 9.02 -1.15 -81.63
CA ALA A 9 9.77 -0.15 -82.37
C ALA A 9 8.94 0.89 -83.11
N ILE A 10 9.23 2.15 -82.76
CA ILE A 10 9.17 3.40 -83.49
C ILE A 10 7.82 4.04 -83.74
N VAL A 11 7.60 5.29 -83.21
CA VAL A 11 7.70 6.55 -83.95
C VAL A 11 7.66 7.73 -82.98
N ALA A 12 8.68 8.60 -83.11
CA ALA A 12 8.69 9.92 -82.50
C ALA A 12 7.73 10.87 -83.21
N LEU A 13 7.09 11.78 -82.51
CA LEU A 13 6.86 13.17 -82.96
C LEU A 13 6.50 14.09 -81.80
N LEU A 14 7.39 15.00 -81.51
CA LEU A 14 7.24 16.41 -81.16
C LEU A 14 5.86 16.88 -80.68
N GLY A 15 5.83 17.15 -79.40
CA GLY A 15 4.83 18.02 -78.75
C GLY A 15 5.53 18.79 -77.64
N ALA A 16 6.13 19.91 -77.98
CA ALA A 16 6.58 20.88 -77.02
C ALA A 16 5.36 21.43 -76.25
N THR A 17 5.12 20.93 -75.05
CA THR A 17 4.26 21.57 -74.09
C THR A 17 5.11 22.09 -72.94
N SER A 18 5.24 23.39 -72.94
CA SER A 18 5.61 24.30 -71.89
C SER A 18 5.46 23.69 -70.50
N CYS A 19 6.58 23.32 -69.84
CA CYS A 19 6.67 23.31 -68.40
C CYS A 19 6.56 24.74 -67.92
N SER A 20 5.35 25.18 -67.59
CA SER A 20 5.18 26.28 -66.66
C SER A 20 5.68 25.76 -65.31
N SER A 21 6.94 26.02 -65.02
CA SER A 21 7.44 26.06 -63.67
C SER A 21 6.58 27.05 -62.91
N SER A 22 5.56 26.58 -62.22
CA SER A 22 4.98 27.37 -61.15
C SER A 22 6.15 27.60 -60.17
N LYS A 23 6.79 28.76 -60.32
CA LYS A 23 7.54 29.39 -59.24
C LYS A 23 6.50 29.59 -58.17
N LYS A 24 6.44 28.61 -57.22
CA LYS A 24 5.83 28.91 -55.91
C LYS A 24 6.43 30.22 -55.48
N ALA A 25 5.62 31.22 -55.31
CA ALA A 25 6.02 32.48 -54.73
C ALA A 25 6.83 32.10 -53.49
N GLN A 26 8.14 32.30 -53.52
CA GLN A 26 9.01 32.21 -52.39
C GLN A 26 8.55 33.39 -51.56
N GLU A 27 7.64 33.14 -50.60
CA GLU A 27 7.23 34.11 -49.61
C GLU A 27 8.53 34.69 -49.08
N ASN A 28 8.73 36.01 -49.22
CA ASN A 28 9.86 36.72 -48.68
C ASN A 28 9.71 36.74 -47.16
N LEU A 29 10.01 35.59 -46.53
CA LEU A 29 10.12 35.50 -45.08
C LEU A 29 11.32 36.39 -44.67
N PRO A 30 11.16 37.23 -43.67
CA PRO A 30 12.26 38.00 -43.14
C PRO A 30 13.37 37.04 -42.73
N PRO A 31 14.66 37.42 -42.90
CA PRO A 31 15.77 36.59 -42.51
C PRO A 31 15.62 36.16 -41.03
N ALA A 32 15.94 34.89 -40.74
CA ALA A 32 15.81 34.37 -39.40
C ALA A 32 16.66 35.20 -38.41
N PRO A 33 16.08 35.73 -37.34
CA PRO A 33 16.84 36.42 -36.30
C PRO A 33 17.95 35.52 -35.71
N ALA A 34 19.04 36.11 -35.26
CA ALA A 34 20.20 35.39 -34.74
C ALA A 34 19.83 34.46 -33.54
N TRP A 35 18.82 34.83 -32.75
CA TRP A 35 18.35 34.08 -31.61
C TRP A 35 17.64 32.75 -31.97
N VAL A 36 17.20 32.60 -33.20
CA VAL A 36 16.61 31.34 -33.72
C VAL A 36 17.70 30.29 -33.92
N ALA A 37 18.88 30.70 -34.37
CA ALA A 37 20.00 29.79 -34.57
C ALA A 37 20.78 29.51 -33.28
N ASN A 38 20.94 30.51 -32.43
CA ASN A 38 21.69 30.41 -31.18
C ASN A 38 20.92 31.12 -30.06
N LYS A 39 20.61 30.36 -28.98
CA LYS A 39 19.98 30.93 -27.77
C LYS A 39 20.86 32.07 -27.24
N PRO A 40 20.32 33.29 -27.09
CA PRO A 40 21.09 34.41 -26.58
C PRO A 40 21.55 34.20 -25.16
N THR A 41 22.68 34.79 -24.80
CA THR A 41 23.11 34.92 -23.41
C THR A 41 23.12 36.39 -23.02
N GLN A 42 22.31 36.79 -22.05
CA GLN A 42 22.26 38.18 -21.61
C GLN A 42 22.47 38.23 -20.08
N PRO A 43 23.56 38.87 -19.62
CA PRO A 43 23.78 39.04 -18.17
C PRO A 43 22.56 39.68 -17.52
N GLY A 44 22.15 39.17 -16.32
CA GLY A 44 21.02 39.71 -15.60
C GLY A 44 19.64 39.16 -16.05
N TYR A 45 19.56 38.30 -17.07
CA TYR A 45 18.33 37.68 -17.50
C TYR A 45 18.42 36.15 -17.56
N TYR A 46 17.32 35.48 -17.29
CA TYR A 46 17.03 34.14 -17.74
C TYR A 46 16.39 34.23 -19.12
N ILE A 47 16.72 33.31 -20.01
CA ILE A 47 16.26 33.36 -21.40
C ILE A 47 15.59 32.03 -21.75
N GLY A 48 14.44 32.12 -22.42
CA GLY A 48 13.73 30.98 -22.94
C GLY A 48 13.45 31.11 -24.43
N VAL A 49 13.87 30.13 -25.22
CA VAL A 49 13.60 30.05 -26.67
C VAL A 49 12.88 28.74 -26.96
N GLY A 50 11.64 28.86 -27.45
CA GLY A 50 10.79 27.70 -27.76
C GLY A 50 10.51 27.61 -29.25
N ARG A 51 10.59 26.39 -29.77
CA ARG A 51 10.21 26.02 -31.13
C ARG A 51 9.02 25.05 -31.10
N ALA A 52 8.11 25.22 -32.06
CA ALA A 52 7.07 24.24 -32.34
C ALA A 52 6.91 24.04 -33.85
N PRO A 53 6.73 22.81 -34.35
CA PRO A 53 6.42 22.58 -35.75
C PRO A 53 5.02 23.09 -36.10
N LYS A 54 4.83 23.64 -37.31
CA LYS A 54 3.55 24.10 -37.81
C LYS A 54 2.64 22.92 -38.19
N VAL A 55 2.15 22.21 -37.17
CA VAL A 55 1.22 21.10 -37.32
C VAL A 55 -0.09 21.45 -36.63
N GLY A 56 -1.22 21.26 -37.32
CA GLY A 56 -2.53 21.62 -36.82
C GLY A 56 -2.92 23.09 -37.08
N ASP A 57 -3.69 23.66 -36.16
CA ASP A 57 -4.14 25.07 -36.31
C ASP A 57 -3.07 26.06 -35.84
N VAL A 58 -3.22 27.30 -36.32
CA VAL A 58 -2.27 28.41 -36.06
C VAL A 58 -2.11 28.71 -34.57
N ASN A 59 -3.21 28.72 -33.83
CA ASN A 59 -3.16 29.02 -32.39
C ASN A 59 -2.48 27.91 -31.62
N GLY A 60 -2.71 26.64 -32.03
CA GLY A 60 -2.14 25.47 -31.39
C GLY A 60 -0.61 25.45 -31.44
N TYR A 61 0.01 25.62 -32.62
CA TYR A 61 1.47 25.59 -32.70
C TYR A 61 2.14 26.85 -32.13
N ARG A 62 1.49 28.00 -32.20
CA ARG A 62 1.97 29.23 -31.54
C ARG A 62 1.96 29.09 -30.03
N GLN A 63 0.89 28.50 -29.48
CA GLN A 63 0.83 28.21 -28.03
C GLN A 63 1.86 27.15 -27.61
N ALA A 64 2.11 26.16 -28.45
CA ALA A 64 3.15 25.15 -28.20
C ALA A 64 4.55 25.80 -28.18
N SER A 65 4.87 26.73 -29.12
CA SER A 65 6.17 27.42 -29.11
C SER A 65 6.34 28.30 -27.85
N LYS A 66 5.26 28.97 -27.39
CA LYS A 66 5.26 29.72 -26.13
C LYS A 66 5.52 28.83 -24.92
N ASN A 67 4.82 27.70 -24.84
CA ASN A 67 4.99 26.76 -23.74
C ASN A 67 6.41 26.17 -23.71
N ASN A 68 6.97 25.86 -24.88
CA ASN A 68 8.34 25.36 -24.99
C ASN A 68 9.37 26.42 -24.57
N ALA A 69 9.12 27.71 -24.91
CA ALA A 69 9.98 28.82 -24.48
C ALA A 69 9.91 29.04 -22.95
N LEU A 70 8.74 28.91 -22.32
CA LEU A 70 8.60 29.00 -20.87
C LEU A 70 9.25 27.80 -20.17
N SER A 71 9.14 26.61 -20.75
CA SER A 71 9.84 25.42 -20.23
C SER A 71 11.37 25.57 -20.31
N ASP A 72 11.89 26.08 -21.42
CA ASP A 72 13.32 26.36 -21.61
C ASP A 72 13.82 27.43 -20.62
N LEU A 73 13.05 28.51 -20.42
CA LEU A 73 13.36 29.56 -19.44
C LEU A 73 13.36 29.00 -18.00
N GLY A 74 12.39 28.17 -17.65
CA GLY A 74 12.30 27.55 -16.33
C GLY A 74 13.45 26.57 -16.05
N SER A 75 14.01 25.94 -17.10
CA SER A 75 15.15 25.03 -16.95
C SER A 75 16.45 25.71 -16.50
N ASP A 76 16.60 27.00 -16.80
CA ASP A 76 17.75 27.81 -16.39
C ASP A 76 17.67 28.24 -14.90
N ILE A 77 16.50 28.06 -14.26
CA ILE A 77 16.29 28.39 -12.85
C ILE A 77 16.61 27.16 -12.01
N SER A 78 17.76 27.15 -11.36
CA SER A 78 18.19 26.05 -10.50
C SER A 78 17.71 26.23 -9.07
N VAL A 79 17.29 25.11 -8.44
CA VAL A 79 16.98 25.03 -7.01
C VAL A 79 18.23 24.51 -6.29
N SER A 80 18.74 25.26 -5.30
CA SER A 80 19.85 24.83 -4.46
C SER A 80 19.35 24.40 -3.07
N ILE A 81 19.93 23.32 -2.54
CA ILE A 81 19.60 22.83 -1.17
C ILE A 81 20.70 23.24 -0.23
N SER A 82 20.33 23.97 0.83
CA SER A 82 21.25 24.37 1.90
C SER A 82 21.46 23.23 2.90
N SER A 83 22.69 23.03 3.34
CA SER A 83 23.03 22.06 4.39
C SER A 83 22.39 22.38 5.76
N SER A 84 21.96 23.62 5.98
CA SER A 84 21.23 24.05 7.18
C SER A 84 19.69 24.01 7.00
N SER A 85 19.19 23.55 5.87
CA SER A 85 17.75 23.43 5.61
C SER A 85 17.12 22.27 6.36
N VAL A 86 15.80 22.35 6.58
CA VAL A 86 15.04 21.24 7.18
C VAL A 86 15.03 20.00 6.26
N LEU A 87 15.13 20.21 4.96
CA LEU A 87 15.20 19.13 4.00
C LEU A 87 16.40 18.20 4.26
N HIS A 88 17.53 18.76 4.67
CA HIS A 88 18.71 17.97 5.04
C HIS A 88 18.45 17.07 6.25
N LYS A 89 17.60 17.47 7.20
CA LYS A 89 17.16 16.59 8.30
C LYS A 89 16.25 15.45 7.83
N PHE A 90 15.51 15.63 6.74
CA PHE A 90 14.67 14.56 6.17
C PHE A 90 15.50 13.50 5.43
N GLU A 91 16.68 13.85 4.91
CA GLU A 91 17.52 12.98 4.06
C GLU A 91 18.07 11.75 4.77
N SER A 92 18.23 11.77 6.09
CA SER A 92 18.79 10.62 6.83
C SER A 92 17.94 9.34 6.73
N SER A 93 16.76 9.40 6.11
CA SER A 93 15.82 8.28 6.05
C SER A 93 15.11 8.04 4.70
N LEU A 94 15.26 8.91 3.67
CA LEU A 94 14.60 8.76 2.36
C LEU A 94 15.37 9.55 1.28
N LYS A 95 15.23 9.17 -0.01
CA LYS A 95 15.60 9.98 -1.19
C LYS A 95 14.67 11.20 -1.36
N PHE A 96 14.47 11.98 -0.29
CA PHE A 96 13.53 13.10 -0.26
C PHE A 96 14.02 14.28 -1.09
N SER A 97 15.33 14.50 -1.16
CA SER A 97 15.92 15.64 -1.86
C SER A 97 15.73 15.58 -3.37
N GLU A 98 15.86 14.40 -3.96
CA GLU A 98 15.68 14.23 -5.42
C GLU A 98 14.22 14.43 -5.83
N ASP A 99 13.28 13.80 -5.11
CA ASP A 99 11.83 13.95 -5.34
C ASP A 99 11.38 15.39 -5.08
N TYR A 100 11.91 16.02 -4.02
CA TYR A 100 11.62 17.40 -3.68
C TYR A 100 12.11 18.36 -4.77
N SER A 101 13.40 18.30 -5.15
CA SER A 101 14.00 19.18 -6.15
C SER A 101 13.27 19.08 -7.48
N SER A 102 12.92 17.88 -7.92
CA SER A 102 12.18 17.64 -9.16
C SER A 102 10.79 18.26 -9.12
N ASN A 103 10.05 18.12 -7.99
CA ASN A 103 8.73 18.68 -7.83
C ASN A 103 8.74 20.22 -7.75
N ILE A 104 9.66 20.80 -6.98
CA ILE A 104 9.78 22.27 -6.86
C ILE A 104 10.21 22.89 -8.19
N GLN A 105 11.11 22.26 -8.93
CA GLN A 105 11.49 22.72 -10.26
C GLN A 105 10.31 22.70 -11.22
N ALA A 106 9.48 21.63 -11.19
CA ALA A 106 8.28 21.54 -12.01
C ALA A 106 7.21 22.58 -11.60
N GLU A 107 7.06 22.86 -10.31
CA GLU A 107 6.15 23.91 -9.81
C GLU A 107 6.66 25.32 -10.19
N SER A 108 7.97 25.57 -10.05
CA SER A 108 8.59 26.86 -10.46
C SER A 108 8.42 27.14 -11.94
N GLN A 109 8.43 26.13 -12.80
CA GLN A 109 8.19 26.26 -14.24
C GLN A 109 6.73 26.67 -14.56
N LYS A 110 5.78 26.31 -13.71
CA LYS A 110 4.36 26.68 -13.88
C LYS A 110 4.06 28.09 -13.37
N ASP A 111 4.82 28.58 -12.40
CA ASP A 111 4.59 29.82 -11.67
C ASP A 111 5.54 30.95 -12.08
N LEU A 112 6.05 30.93 -13.31
CA LEU A 112 6.88 32.00 -13.83
C LEU A 112 6.06 33.29 -13.95
N GLU A 113 6.44 34.32 -13.21
CA GLU A 113 5.83 35.65 -13.25
C GLU A 113 6.84 36.70 -13.72
N GLY A 114 6.38 37.70 -14.46
CA GLY A 114 7.20 38.84 -14.86
C GLY A 114 8.12 38.58 -16.05
N TYR A 115 7.92 37.49 -16.78
CA TYR A 115 8.62 37.28 -18.04
C TYR A 115 8.08 38.22 -19.14
N GLU A 116 8.96 38.62 -20.05
CA GLU A 116 8.67 39.50 -21.16
C GLU A 116 8.82 38.75 -22.48
N LEU A 117 7.86 38.95 -23.39
CA LEU A 117 7.99 38.56 -24.77
C LEU A 117 8.99 39.49 -25.44
N VAL A 118 10.11 38.96 -25.92
CA VAL A 118 11.13 39.72 -26.63
C VAL A 118 10.84 39.72 -28.12
N ASP A 119 10.56 38.56 -28.71
CA ASP A 119 10.33 38.40 -30.12
C ASP A 119 9.60 37.10 -30.45
N THR A 120 9.03 37.04 -31.67
CA THR A 120 8.47 35.84 -32.28
C THR A 120 8.91 35.74 -33.72
N TYR A 121 9.20 34.54 -34.19
CA TYR A 121 9.56 34.30 -35.59
C TYR A 121 8.86 33.06 -36.12
N GLU A 122 8.47 33.10 -37.39
CA GLU A 122 7.88 31.96 -38.07
C GLU A 122 8.58 31.73 -39.40
N ASP A 123 9.08 30.50 -39.61
CA ASP A 123 9.50 30.03 -40.92
C ASP A 123 8.42 29.16 -41.58
N LEU A 124 8.73 28.49 -42.67
CA LEU A 124 7.76 27.64 -43.40
C LEU A 124 7.31 26.42 -42.59
N THR A 125 8.09 25.97 -41.62
CA THR A 125 7.94 24.69 -40.92
C THR A 125 7.67 24.84 -39.43
N SER A 126 8.05 25.97 -38.84
CA SER A 126 8.10 26.13 -37.38
C SER A 126 7.69 27.54 -36.93
N SER A 127 7.18 27.63 -35.75
CA SER A 127 6.96 28.86 -34.99
C SER A 127 7.94 28.91 -33.82
N TRP A 128 8.51 30.06 -33.57
CA TRP A 128 9.49 30.31 -32.53
C TRP A 128 9.02 31.41 -31.60
N THR A 129 9.32 31.34 -30.31
CA THR A 129 9.05 32.33 -29.31
C THR A 129 10.26 32.56 -28.45
N TYR A 130 10.60 33.83 -28.17
CA TYR A 130 11.68 34.25 -27.31
C TYR A 130 11.16 35.02 -26.12
N TYR A 131 11.32 34.49 -24.91
CA TYR A 131 11.05 35.15 -23.66
C TYR A 131 12.33 35.47 -22.90
N ARG A 132 12.29 36.51 -22.08
CA ARG A 132 13.31 36.78 -21.05
C ARG A 132 12.66 37.11 -19.72
N LEU A 133 13.38 36.86 -18.62
CA LEU A 133 12.96 37.17 -17.25
C LEU A 133 14.14 37.81 -16.52
N SER A 134 13.93 39.02 -16.01
CA SER A 134 14.96 39.72 -15.21
C SER A 134 15.27 38.89 -13.94
N LYS A 135 16.55 38.57 -13.70
CA LYS A 135 16.99 37.83 -12.50
C LYS A 135 16.67 38.61 -11.22
N SER A 136 16.88 39.94 -11.23
CA SER A 136 16.56 40.78 -10.07
C SER A 136 15.07 40.87 -9.80
N ALA A 137 14.24 41.02 -10.84
CA ALA A 137 12.78 41.02 -10.70
C ALA A 137 12.28 39.66 -10.19
N TRP A 138 12.80 38.56 -10.74
CA TRP A 138 12.51 37.21 -10.24
C TRP A 138 12.87 37.05 -8.78
N GLN A 139 14.09 37.42 -8.38
CA GLN A 139 14.54 37.36 -6.98
C GLN A 139 13.62 38.17 -6.07
N ALA A 140 13.23 39.39 -6.46
CA ALA A 140 12.30 40.20 -5.66
C ALA A 140 10.92 39.54 -5.46
N VAL A 141 10.40 38.88 -6.50
CA VAL A 141 9.14 38.11 -6.41
C VAL A 141 9.32 36.93 -5.47
N GLN A 142 10.42 36.15 -5.61
CA GLN A 142 10.70 34.99 -4.76
C GLN A 142 10.88 35.40 -3.30
N GLU A 143 11.62 36.47 -2.99
CA GLU A 143 11.80 36.94 -1.61
C GLU A 143 10.48 37.39 -0.99
N ARG A 144 9.60 38.06 -1.77
CA ARG A 144 8.25 38.42 -1.27
C ARG A 144 7.41 37.18 -0.97
N LYS A 145 7.38 36.18 -1.88
CA LYS A 145 6.65 34.94 -1.70
C LYS A 145 7.21 34.15 -0.50
N LYS A 146 8.54 34.09 -0.35
CA LYS A 146 9.21 33.45 0.77
C LYS A 146 8.88 34.13 2.09
N SER A 147 8.95 35.45 2.16
CA SER A 147 8.59 36.20 3.36
C SER A 147 7.15 35.94 3.80
N ALA A 148 6.20 35.92 2.84
CA ALA A 148 4.80 35.57 3.13
C ALA A 148 4.65 34.15 3.64
N ALA A 149 5.35 33.18 3.03
CA ALA A 149 5.35 31.78 3.47
C ALA A 149 5.95 31.61 4.88
N VAL A 150 7.05 32.29 5.18
CA VAL A 150 7.70 32.27 6.51
C VAL A 150 6.76 32.88 7.56
N THR A 151 6.09 34.00 7.26
CA THR A 151 5.11 34.62 8.18
C THR A 151 3.95 33.65 8.45
N GLY A 152 3.33 33.10 7.42
CA GLY A 152 2.24 32.12 7.59
C GLY A 152 2.67 30.84 8.29
N GLY A 153 3.88 30.35 8.00
CA GLY A 153 4.46 29.19 8.67
C GLY A 153 4.75 29.45 10.16
N LEU A 154 5.21 30.66 10.49
CA LEU A 154 5.45 31.07 11.88
C LEU A 154 4.13 31.17 12.68
N ASP A 155 3.09 31.72 12.12
CA ASP A 155 1.77 31.80 12.76
C ASP A 155 1.22 30.40 13.06
N LEU A 156 1.32 29.48 12.10
CA LEU A 156 0.91 28.09 12.29
C LEU A 156 1.78 27.36 13.32
N TYR A 157 3.09 27.62 13.35
CA TYR A 157 4.00 27.09 14.35
C TYR A 157 3.64 27.57 15.77
N GLN A 158 3.39 28.88 15.94
CA GLN A 158 2.96 29.46 17.21
C GLN A 158 1.65 28.85 17.70
N ARG A 159 0.69 28.69 16.79
CA ARG A 159 -0.58 28.01 17.08
C ARG A 159 -0.34 26.56 17.52
N GLY A 160 0.53 25.83 16.82
CA GLY A 160 0.91 24.47 17.20
C GLY A 160 1.53 24.40 18.59
N ARG A 161 2.39 25.36 18.93
CA ARG A 161 3.00 25.48 20.28
C ARG A 161 1.94 25.68 21.35
N ALA A 162 1.03 26.63 21.15
CA ALA A 162 -0.06 26.88 22.09
C ALA A 162 -0.98 25.66 22.30
N LEU A 163 -1.29 24.94 21.22
CA LEU A 163 -2.09 23.70 21.28
C LEU A 163 -1.34 22.59 22.04
N ALA A 164 -0.04 22.44 21.82
CA ALA A 164 0.78 21.46 22.53
C ALA A 164 0.83 21.76 24.05
N GLU A 165 1.01 23.04 24.42
CA GLU A 165 0.98 23.50 25.82
C GLU A 165 -0.39 23.30 26.46
N ALA A 166 -1.49 23.42 25.70
CA ALA A 166 -2.83 23.10 26.14
C ALA A 166 -3.14 21.58 26.22
N GLY A 167 -2.20 20.71 25.80
CA GLY A 167 -2.37 19.25 25.76
C GLY A 167 -3.10 18.70 24.54
N ASP A 168 -3.46 19.55 23.57
CA ASP A 168 -4.08 19.14 22.31
C ASP A 168 -3.03 18.71 21.28
N LEU A 169 -2.38 17.58 21.53
CA LEU A 169 -1.26 17.12 20.72
C LEU A 169 -1.65 16.75 19.28
N LYS A 170 -2.89 16.29 19.06
CA LYS A 170 -3.40 16.02 17.71
C LYS A 170 -3.41 17.28 16.86
N ASN A 171 -4.08 18.33 17.34
CA ASN A 171 -4.19 19.58 16.59
C ASN A 171 -2.87 20.34 16.56
N ALA A 172 -1.99 20.18 17.55
CA ALA A 172 -0.62 20.68 17.52
C ALA A 172 0.18 20.06 16.37
N PHE A 173 0.15 18.74 16.23
CA PHE A 173 0.81 18.03 15.12
C PHE A 173 0.27 18.47 13.76
N ILE A 174 -1.05 18.59 13.62
CA ILE A 174 -1.70 19.09 12.40
C ILE A 174 -1.24 20.51 12.07
N SER A 175 -1.15 21.39 13.07
CA SER A 175 -0.69 22.78 12.88
C SER A 175 0.78 22.83 12.45
N TYR A 176 1.63 22.02 13.03
CA TYR A 176 3.04 21.93 12.62
C TYR A 176 3.19 21.37 11.19
N LEU A 177 2.41 20.36 10.84
CA LEU A 177 2.44 19.81 9.48
C LEU A 177 2.02 20.85 8.45
N LYS A 178 0.95 21.61 8.72
CA LYS A 178 0.51 22.73 7.87
C LYS A 178 1.53 23.87 7.82
N ALA A 179 2.24 24.11 8.90
CA ALA A 179 3.35 25.08 8.91
C ALA A 179 4.48 24.65 7.96
N LEU A 180 4.88 23.36 7.96
CA LEU A 180 5.85 22.84 6.99
C LEU A 180 5.29 22.89 5.55
N GLU A 181 4.02 22.58 5.37
CA GLU A 181 3.36 22.64 4.04
C GLU A 181 3.35 24.06 3.47
N SER A 182 3.11 25.09 4.30
CA SER A 182 3.20 26.49 3.88
C SER A 182 4.60 26.93 3.44
N LEU A 183 5.63 26.25 3.94
CA LEU A 183 7.03 26.46 3.60
C LEU A 183 7.52 25.57 2.44
N LYS A 184 6.65 24.76 1.85
CA LYS A 184 7.01 23.68 0.90
C LYS A 184 8.01 24.13 -0.17
N ALA A 185 7.75 25.26 -0.82
CA ALA A 185 8.60 25.78 -1.90
C ALA A 185 10.03 26.16 -1.45
N TYR A 186 10.25 26.32 -0.15
CA TYR A 186 11.50 26.85 0.44
C TYR A 186 12.15 25.91 1.46
N LEU A 187 11.66 24.67 1.61
CA LEU A 187 12.21 23.72 2.59
C LEU A 187 13.70 23.39 2.37
N GLY A 188 14.20 23.59 1.16
CA GLY A 188 15.63 23.46 0.81
C GLY A 188 16.48 24.65 1.26
N GLU A 189 15.88 25.74 1.72
CA GLU A 189 16.58 26.95 2.14
C GLU A 189 16.72 27.05 3.66
N SER A 190 17.65 27.91 4.11
CA SER A 190 17.79 28.30 5.52
C SER A 190 16.76 29.37 5.88
N LEU A 191 15.57 28.94 6.34
CA LEU A 191 14.45 29.83 6.62
C LEU A 191 14.63 30.49 8.01
N GLN A 192 15.42 31.55 8.07
CA GLN A 192 15.65 32.31 9.31
C GLN A 192 14.47 33.24 9.60
N THR A 193 14.06 33.27 10.88
CA THR A 193 13.06 34.21 11.39
C THR A 193 13.27 34.46 12.87
N GLU A 194 12.77 35.59 13.40
CA GLU A 194 12.79 35.89 14.82
C GLU A 194 11.55 35.28 15.52
N TYR A 195 11.80 34.58 16.62
CA TYR A 195 10.76 34.04 17.50
C TYR A 195 11.17 34.19 18.96
N ASN A 196 10.35 34.85 19.77
CA ASN A 196 10.60 35.11 21.18
C ASN A 196 12.03 35.75 21.45
N GLY A 197 12.42 36.72 20.62
CA GLY A 197 13.69 37.39 20.71
C GLY A 197 14.92 36.58 20.32
N LYS A 198 14.71 35.43 19.67
CA LYS A 198 15.77 34.56 19.15
C LYS A 198 15.65 34.35 17.66
N ASN A 199 16.77 34.31 16.98
CA ASN A 199 16.81 33.96 15.57
C ASN A 199 16.80 32.44 15.46
N ILE A 200 15.79 31.89 14.74
CA ILE A 200 15.57 30.48 14.59
C ILE A 200 15.55 30.07 13.09
N LEU A 201 15.82 28.79 12.81
CA LEU A 201 15.58 28.16 11.53
C LEU A 201 14.17 27.54 11.55
N LEU A 202 13.17 28.26 11.05
CA LEU A 202 11.75 27.93 11.25
C LEU A 202 11.40 26.49 10.84
N GLY A 203 11.83 26.04 9.65
CA GLY A 203 11.55 24.66 9.21
C GLY A 203 12.13 23.61 10.17
N ASN A 204 13.33 23.85 10.70
CA ASN A 204 14.00 22.95 11.65
C ASN A 204 13.28 22.94 13.00
N GLU A 205 12.89 24.09 13.51
CA GLU A 205 12.12 24.21 14.76
C GLU A 205 10.78 23.50 14.69
N ILE A 206 10.07 23.65 13.56
CA ILE A 206 8.77 22.95 13.34
C ILE A 206 9.00 21.44 13.37
N PHE A 207 9.99 20.93 12.64
CA PHE A 207 10.26 19.49 12.58
C PHE A 207 10.72 18.91 13.92
N ASP A 208 11.54 19.67 14.66
CA ASP A 208 11.98 19.28 16.00
C ASP A 208 10.80 19.27 16.99
N ALA A 209 9.88 20.23 16.88
CA ALA A 209 8.65 20.24 17.68
C ALA A 209 7.76 19.02 17.37
N MET A 210 7.57 18.66 16.09
CA MET A 210 6.84 17.46 15.69
C MET A 210 7.49 16.18 16.24
N THR A 211 8.82 16.11 16.17
CA THR A 211 9.59 14.96 16.66
C THR A 211 9.47 14.81 18.17
N SER A 212 9.58 15.93 18.91
CA SER A 212 9.43 15.96 20.37
C SER A 212 8.02 15.52 20.78
N LEU A 213 7.00 16.08 20.12
CA LEU A 213 5.61 15.73 20.36
C LEU A 213 5.35 14.24 20.12
N ALA A 214 5.89 13.66 19.04
CA ALA A 214 5.72 12.24 18.75
C ALA A 214 6.38 11.34 19.82
N LYS A 215 7.50 11.77 20.41
CA LYS A 215 8.18 11.07 21.52
C LYS A 215 7.44 11.15 22.85
N GLU A 216 6.67 12.20 23.08
CA GLU A 216 5.89 12.39 24.29
C GLU A 216 4.66 11.51 24.35
N VAL A 217 4.10 11.15 23.18
CA VAL A 217 2.91 10.28 23.08
C VAL A 217 3.30 8.86 23.49
N LYS A 218 2.58 8.32 24.47
CA LYS A 218 2.74 6.95 24.97
C LYS A 218 1.45 6.19 24.73
N VAL A 219 1.59 4.98 24.21
CA VAL A 219 0.50 4.01 24.15
C VAL A 219 0.82 2.90 25.14
N THR A 220 -0.11 2.58 26.02
CA THR A 220 0.04 1.54 27.05
C THR A 220 -1.17 0.62 27.04
N ALA A 221 -0.94 -0.68 27.17
CA ALA A 221 -2.01 -1.66 27.29
C ALA A 221 -2.56 -1.68 28.72
N GLU A 222 -3.89 -1.70 28.90
CA GLU A 222 -4.50 -1.86 30.23
C GLU A 222 -4.33 -3.28 30.77
N ASN A 223 -4.27 -4.27 29.88
CA ASN A 223 -3.99 -5.66 30.18
C ASN A 223 -2.75 -6.11 29.41
N ASN A 224 -1.83 -6.83 30.03
CA ASN A 224 -0.65 -7.34 29.35
C ASN A 224 -0.94 -8.64 28.59
N GLN A 225 -2.00 -9.34 28.97
CA GLN A 225 -2.38 -10.63 28.39
C GLN A 225 -3.87 -10.90 28.49
N VAL A 226 -4.36 -11.71 27.57
CA VAL A 226 -5.73 -12.22 27.57
C VAL A 226 -5.72 -13.69 27.15
N THR A 227 -6.62 -14.49 27.73
CA THR A 227 -6.81 -15.89 27.33
C THR A 227 -8.15 -16.03 26.62
N VAL A 228 -8.15 -16.70 25.47
CA VAL A 228 -9.35 -16.93 24.65
C VAL A 228 -9.34 -18.37 24.13
N LYS A 229 -10.50 -19.00 23.98
CA LYS A 229 -10.58 -20.29 23.32
C LYS A 229 -10.45 -20.12 21.81
N TYR A 230 -9.90 -21.13 21.16
CA TYR A 230 -9.75 -21.17 19.71
C TYR A 230 -11.10 -20.96 19.00
N GLY A 231 -11.14 -20.04 18.05
CA GLY A 231 -12.35 -19.66 17.33
C GLY A 231 -13.25 -18.63 18.00
N GLU A 232 -13.03 -18.33 19.29
CA GLU A 232 -13.80 -17.31 20.00
C GLU A 232 -13.35 -15.88 19.69
N THR A 233 -14.11 -14.92 20.14
CA THR A 233 -13.87 -13.48 20.02
C THR A 233 -13.25 -12.95 21.31
N VAL A 234 -12.21 -12.12 21.18
CA VAL A 234 -11.74 -11.30 22.31
C VAL A 234 -12.53 -10.00 22.31
N PRO A 235 -13.35 -9.75 23.33
CA PRO A 235 -14.19 -8.55 23.39
C PRO A 235 -13.37 -7.29 23.67
N SER A 236 -13.92 -6.13 23.32
CA SER A 236 -13.23 -4.85 23.39
C SER A 236 -12.81 -4.42 24.80
N ASP A 237 -13.49 -4.89 25.83
CA ASP A 237 -13.12 -4.62 27.22
C ASP A 237 -11.80 -5.30 27.64
N LYS A 238 -11.33 -6.29 26.88
CA LYS A 238 -10.06 -7.00 27.09
C LYS A 238 -8.91 -6.44 26.24
N LEU A 239 -9.22 -5.77 25.12
CA LEU A 239 -8.22 -5.17 24.22
C LEU A 239 -8.34 -3.64 24.30
N LYS A 240 -7.93 -3.09 25.44
CA LYS A 240 -7.92 -1.66 25.73
C LYS A 240 -6.50 -1.11 25.80
N PHE A 241 -6.32 0.04 25.19
CA PHE A 241 -5.05 0.75 25.16
C PHE A 241 -5.28 2.20 25.52
N LYS A 242 -4.48 2.70 26.45
CA LYS A 242 -4.50 4.08 26.90
C LYS A 242 -3.45 4.87 26.11
N VAL A 243 -3.87 6.00 25.56
CA VAL A 243 -2.99 6.96 24.89
C VAL A 243 -2.87 8.19 25.76
N SER A 244 -1.65 8.57 26.10
CA SER A 244 -1.37 9.68 27.02
C SER A 244 -0.02 10.31 26.72
N ASN A 245 0.15 11.55 27.20
CA ASN A 245 1.44 12.15 27.49
C ASN A 245 1.54 12.39 29.01
N SER A 246 1.50 13.64 29.48
CA SER A 246 1.25 13.98 30.90
C SER A 246 -0.24 13.87 31.27
N THR A 247 -1.14 13.90 30.27
CA THR A 247 -2.58 13.79 30.39
C THR A 247 -3.14 12.71 29.44
N ASN A 248 -4.41 12.37 29.60
CA ASN A 248 -5.09 11.45 28.67
C ASN A 248 -5.38 12.16 27.35
N LEU A 249 -5.03 11.54 26.23
CA LEU A 249 -5.23 12.11 24.90
C LEU A 249 -6.56 11.61 24.31
N LYS A 250 -7.59 12.45 24.32
CA LYS A 250 -8.89 12.17 23.75
C LYS A 250 -8.92 12.45 22.24
N LEU A 251 -9.80 11.75 21.52
CA LEU A 251 -9.98 11.83 20.07
C LEU A 251 -8.68 11.65 19.28
N PHE A 252 -7.74 10.91 19.87
CA PHE A 252 -6.41 10.68 19.29
C PHE A 252 -6.44 9.43 18.40
N PRO A 253 -5.97 9.50 17.16
CA PRO A 253 -5.98 8.36 16.23
C PRO A 253 -5.03 7.25 16.67
N VAL A 254 -5.54 6.00 16.62
CA VAL A 254 -4.82 4.77 16.98
C VAL A 254 -5.00 3.75 15.87
N VAL A 255 -3.94 3.04 15.55
CA VAL A 255 -3.98 1.89 14.64
C VAL A 255 -3.62 0.63 15.39
N PHE A 256 -4.43 -0.40 15.15
CA PHE A 256 -4.26 -1.75 15.69
C PHE A 256 -3.69 -2.69 14.64
N SER A 257 -2.95 -3.68 15.11
CA SER A 257 -2.52 -4.81 14.28
C SER A 257 -2.48 -6.11 15.09
N TYR A 258 -2.61 -7.22 14.39
CA TYR A 258 -2.61 -8.55 14.98
C TYR A 258 -1.61 -9.46 14.25
N SER A 259 -0.78 -10.17 15.01
CA SER A 259 0.35 -10.93 14.46
C SER A 259 -0.05 -12.11 13.59
N ALA A 260 -1.24 -12.70 13.81
CA ALA A 260 -1.67 -13.89 13.07
C ALA A 260 -2.24 -13.57 11.68
N LYS A 261 -2.91 -12.41 11.53
CA LYS A 261 -3.58 -12.03 10.28
C LYS A 261 -3.89 -10.53 10.24
N PRO A 262 -4.04 -9.94 9.04
CA PRO A 262 -4.60 -8.60 8.92
C PRO A 262 -5.99 -8.51 9.56
N ILE A 263 -6.25 -7.40 10.25
CA ILE A 263 -7.56 -7.13 10.89
C ILE A 263 -8.37 -6.12 10.08
N LYS A 264 -9.70 -6.22 10.14
CA LYS A 264 -10.61 -5.25 9.53
C LYS A 264 -10.79 -4.07 10.47
N ASN A 265 -10.94 -2.86 9.89
CA ASN A 265 -11.19 -1.64 10.67
C ASN A 265 -10.19 -1.45 11.83
N GLY A 266 -8.91 -1.71 11.56
CA GLY A 266 -7.84 -1.60 12.56
C GLY A 266 -7.51 -0.17 12.98
N LYS A 267 -8.30 0.85 12.60
CA LYS A 267 -8.13 2.25 12.97
C LYS A 267 -9.30 2.73 13.80
N THR A 268 -8.99 3.50 14.84
CA THR A 268 -9.98 4.09 15.73
C THR A 268 -9.46 5.42 16.31
N ILE A 269 -10.26 6.07 17.11
CA ILE A 269 -9.85 7.21 17.93
C ILE A 269 -10.08 6.88 19.41
N THR A 270 -9.32 7.49 20.29
CA THR A 270 -9.52 7.35 21.73
C THR A 270 -10.80 8.05 22.18
N ASP A 271 -11.42 7.54 23.24
CA ASP A 271 -12.53 8.17 23.95
C ASP A 271 -12.08 9.36 24.83
N ASP A 272 -13.01 9.93 25.60
CA ASP A 272 -12.73 11.05 26.52
C ASP A 272 -11.74 10.70 27.65
N SER A 273 -11.56 9.41 27.93
CA SER A 273 -10.59 8.90 28.91
C SER A 273 -9.23 8.59 28.29
N GLY A 274 -9.06 8.81 26.98
CA GLY A 274 -7.84 8.50 26.23
C GLY A 274 -7.71 6.99 25.92
N ILE A 275 -8.81 6.24 25.92
CA ILE A 275 -8.82 4.79 25.69
C ILE A 275 -9.26 4.47 24.28
N ALA A 276 -8.48 3.65 23.60
CA ALA A 276 -8.82 3.00 22.35
C ALA A 276 -9.05 1.50 22.60
N SER A 277 -10.09 0.92 22.04
CA SER A 277 -10.42 -0.49 22.22
C SER A 277 -10.79 -1.16 20.90
N TYR A 278 -10.62 -2.50 20.85
CA TYR A 278 -10.89 -3.30 19.67
C TYR A 278 -11.56 -4.63 20.02
N THR A 279 -12.49 -5.08 19.20
CA THR A 279 -13.07 -6.43 19.30
C THR A 279 -12.39 -7.31 18.24
N LEU A 280 -11.63 -8.31 18.66
CA LEU A 280 -10.94 -9.24 17.77
C LEU A 280 -11.77 -10.50 17.58
N GLU A 281 -12.39 -10.60 16.41
CA GLU A 281 -13.26 -11.72 16.06
C GLU A 281 -12.45 -12.94 15.60
N ASN A 282 -12.94 -14.12 15.93
CA ASN A 282 -12.48 -15.40 15.40
C ASN A 282 -10.95 -15.60 15.52
N VAL A 283 -10.48 -15.81 16.75
CA VAL A 283 -9.07 -16.08 17.06
C VAL A 283 -8.74 -17.54 16.74
N ASN A 284 -8.19 -17.78 15.55
CA ASN A 284 -7.99 -19.12 14.99
C ASN A 284 -6.53 -19.38 14.56
N SER A 285 -5.54 -18.82 15.24
CA SER A 285 -4.13 -19.09 14.96
C SER A 285 -3.73 -20.52 15.35
N THR A 286 -2.84 -21.10 14.55
CA THR A 286 -2.22 -22.41 14.87
C THR A 286 -1.21 -22.32 16.01
N LYS A 287 -0.72 -21.12 16.38
CA LYS A 287 0.18 -20.90 17.51
C LYS A 287 -0.59 -20.91 18.85
N ALA A 288 0.11 -21.18 19.94
CA ALA A 288 -0.45 -21.13 21.29
C ALA A 288 -0.61 -19.70 21.80
N GLN A 289 0.11 -18.75 21.23
CA GLN A 289 0.04 -17.33 21.57
C GLN A 289 0.28 -16.46 20.36
N GLU A 290 -0.36 -15.31 20.35
CA GLU A 290 -0.24 -14.25 19.35
C GLU A 290 -0.12 -12.90 20.04
N GLN A 291 0.27 -11.87 19.27
CA GLN A 291 0.43 -10.51 19.76
C GLN A 291 -0.61 -9.58 19.11
N PHE A 292 -1.24 -8.75 19.93
CA PHE A 292 -2.10 -7.69 19.46
C PHE A 292 -1.46 -6.35 19.83
N PHE A 293 -1.30 -5.47 18.83
CA PHE A 293 -0.56 -4.22 18.96
C PHE A 293 -1.47 -3.00 18.78
N ALA A 294 -1.13 -1.94 19.48
CA ALA A 294 -1.69 -0.61 19.25
C ALA A 294 -0.55 0.42 19.18
N THR A 295 -0.66 1.36 18.26
CA THR A 295 0.27 2.50 18.14
C THR A 295 -0.48 3.76 17.71
N ALA A 296 0.11 4.94 17.91
CA ALA A 296 -0.42 6.20 17.40
C ALA A 296 -0.49 6.19 15.86
N ASP A 297 -1.57 6.69 15.28
CA ASP A 297 -1.77 6.74 13.81
C ASP A 297 -1.44 8.14 13.27
N TRP A 298 -0.15 8.46 13.16
CA TRP A 298 0.34 9.72 12.59
C TRP A 298 -0.04 9.88 11.12
N ALA A 299 -0.14 8.78 10.36
CA ALA A 299 -0.53 8.80 8.96
C ALA A 299 -1.98 9.26 8.76
N THR A 300 -2.91 8.84 9.62
CA THR A 300 -4.30 9.32 9.58
C THR A 300 -4.36 10.81 9.92
N MET A 301 -3.61 11.29 10.93
CA MET A 301 -3.55 12.73 11.24
C MET A 301 -3.04 13.56 10.06
N ALA A 302 -2.04 13.07 9.34
CA ALA A 302 -1.55 13.74 8.14
C ALA A 302 -2.56 13.71 7.01
N ALA A 303 -3.25 12.60 6.80
CA ALA A 303 -4.29 12.49 5.77
C ALA A 303 -5.45 13.46 6.00
N ASP A 304 -5.79 13.73 7.26
CA ASP A 304 -6.80 14.72 7.65
C ASP A 304 -6.28 16.18 7.48
N ALA A 305 -4.96 16.37 7.61
CA ALA A 305 -4.35 17.68 7.58
C ALA A 305 -4.05 18.20 6.16
N THR A 306 -3.61 17.32 5.26
CA THR A 306 -3.13 17.68 3.92
C THR A 306 -3.44 16.62 2.87
N SER A 307 -3.66 17.08 1.61
CA SER A 307 -3.71 16.22 0.43
C SER A 307 -2.32 15.99 -0.18
N ASP A 308 -1.31 16.74 0.24
CA ASP A 308 0.03 16.65 -0.30
C ASP A 308 0.73 15.34 0.11
N MET A 309 1.08 14.53 -0.89
CA MET A 309 1.69 13.21 -0.69
C MET A 309 3.07 13.27 -0.03
N TYR A 310 3.81 14.36 -0.22
CA TYR A 310 5.11 14.56 0.40
C TYR A 310 4.98 14.62 1.93
N PHE A 311 4.06 15.47 2.44
CA PHE A 311 3.83 15.62 3.88
C PHE A 311 3.14 14.41 4.50
N ARG A 312 2.30 13.68 3.74
CA ARG A 312 1.74 12.40 4.19
C ARG A 312 2.84 11.36 4.43
N ARG A 313 3.78 11.21 3.48
CA ARG A 313 4.95 10.32 3.64
C ARG A 313 5.88 10.76 4.77
N LEU A 314 6.05 12.07 4.97
CA LEU A 314 6.82 12.60 6.09
C LEU A 314 6.19 12.16 7.43
N ALA A 315 4.88 12.23 7.55
CA ALA A 315 4.18 11.84 8.78
C ALA A 315 4.30 10.34 9.10
N GLU A 316 4.42 9.47 8.10
CA GLU A 316 4.66 8.02 8.29
C GLU A 316 5.99 7.71 9.00
N LYS A 317 6.91 8.70 9.07
CA LYS A 317 8.20 8.56 9.78
C LYS A 317 8.08 8.76 11.28
N PHE A 318 7.05 9.43 11.73
CA PHE A 318 6.81 9.56 13.16
C PHE A 318 6.24 8.24 13.66
N THR A 319 6.93 7.64 14.61
CA THR A 319 6.56 6.36 15.20
C THR A 319 6.45 6.49 16.71
N THR A 320 5.49 5.79 17.26
CA THR A 320 5.34 5.59 18.70
C THR A 320 5.59 4.12 18.99
N PRO A 321 6.38 3.77 20.02
CA PRO A 321 6.54 2.36 20.38
C PRO A 321 5.18 1.68 20.56
N PRO A 322 4.97 0.49 19.96
CA PRO A 322 3.69 -0.20 20.06
C PRO A 322 3.47 -0.72 21.48
N ALA A 323 2.25 -0.54 22.00
CA ALA A 323 1.79 -1.29 23.15
C ALA A 323 1.29 -2.67 22.70
N THR A 324 1.51 -3.69 23.54
CA THR A 324 1.27 -5.08 23.17
C THR A 324 0.42 -5.78 24.21
N ILE A 325 -0.57 -6.56 23.75
CA ILE A 325 -1.30 -7.53 24.55
C ILE A 325 -1.01 -8.92 23.99
N THR A 326 -0.55 -9.82 24.86
CA THR A 326 -0.35 -11.23 24.46
C THR A 326 -1.68 -11.97 24.56
N ILE A 327 -2.08 -12.60 23.45
CA ILE A 327 -3.30 -13.41 23.38
C ILE A 327 -2.90 -14.88 23.48
N TYR A 328 -3.23 -15.53 24.59
CA TYR A 328 -3.07 -16.97 24.78
C TYR A 328 -4.30 -17.70 24.24
N ILE A 329 -4.06 -18.67 23.35
CA ILE A 329 -5.11 -19.40 22.65
C ILE A 329 -5.23 -20.79 23.24
N VAL A 330 -6.32 -21.04 23.94
CA VAL A 330 -6.66 -22.35 24.49
C VAL A 330 -7.26 -23.20 23.38
N LYS A 331 -6.52 -24.18 22.93
CA LYS A 331 -6.95 -25.08 21.87
C LYS A 331 -7.72 -26.26 22.44
N PRO A 332 -8.80 -26.70 21.76
CA PRO A 332 -9.51 -27.90 22.16
C PRO A 332 -8.61 -29.13 22.00
N LYS A 333 -8.86 -30.13 22.83
CA LYS A 333 -8.22 -31.44 22.77
C LYS A 333 -9.20 -32.45 22.20
N VAL A 334 -8.77 -33.18 21.17
CA VAL A 334 -9.59 -34.19 20.50
C VAL A 334 -8.96 -35.56 20.64
N PHE A 335 -9.69 -36.53 21.19
CA PHE A 335 -9.31 -37.91 21.18
C PHE A 335 -9.85 -38.58 19.93
N VAL A 336 -8.98 -39.26 19.16
CA VAL A 336 -9.37 -40.00 17.94
C VAL A 336 -9.27 -41.51 18.25
N VAL A 337 -10.39 -42.18 18.10
CA VAL A 337 -10.48 -43.64 18.22
C VAL A 337 -11.07 -44.23 16.95
N SER A 338 -10.54 -45.38 16.50
CA SER A 338 -11.04 -46.01 15.31
C SER A 338 -11.15 -47.52 15.39
N VAL A 339 -12.19 -48.03 14.73
CA VAL A 339 -12.34 -49.46 14.38
C VAL A 339 -12.48 -49.50 12.85
N GLU A 340 -11.37 -49.78 12.18
CA GLU A 340 -11.29 -49.87 10.73
C GLU A 340 -11.07 -51.33 10.33
N LYS A 341 -11.96 -51.87 9.48
CA LYS A 341 -11.97 -53.27 9.05
C LYS A 341 -11.88 -53.38 7.53
N ASN A 342 -11.38 -54.48 7.06
CA ASN A 342 -11.40 -54.84 5.63
C ASN A 342 -11.98 -56.27 5.51
N LEU A 343 -13.13 -56.37 4.89
CA LEU A 343 -13.89 -57.63 4.79
C LEU A 343 -14.21 -58.26 6.17
N GLY A 344 -14.56 -57.40 7.16
CA GLY A 344 -14.83 -57.83 8.52
C GLY A 344 -13.63 -57.99 9.45
N GLU A 345 -12.43 -58.06 8.90
CA GLU A 345 -11.19 -58.23 9.67
C GLU A 345 -10.55 -56.87 10.00
N ALA A 346 -10.04 -56.69 11.22
CA ALA A 346 -9.37 -55.48 11.63
C ALA A 346 -8.08 -55.24 10.84
N ILE A 347 -7.89 -54.04 10.33
CA ILE A 347 -6.67 -53.65 9.62
C ILE A 347 -5.68 -52.99 10.61
N PRO A 348 -4.38 -53.26 10.49
CA PRO A 348 -3.36 -52.65 11.37
C PRO A 348 -3.21 -51.14 11.06
N ASP A 349 -3.17 -50.78 9.80
CA ASP A 349 -2.99 -49.41 9.35
C ASP A 349 -4.34 -48.64 9.38
N LYS A 350 -4.43 -47.70 10.30
CA LYS A 350 -5.64 -46.89 10.49
C LYS A 350 -5.66 -45.68 9.52
N HIS A 351 -6.13 -45.88 8.29
CA HIS A 351 -6.08 -44.91 7.22
C HIS A 351 -6.92 -43.62 7.54
N LEU A 352 -8.14 -43.79 8.02
CA LEU A 352 -9.04 -42.69 8.29
C LEU A 352 -8.67 -41.95 9.56
N ALA A 353 -8.35 -42.67 10.63
CA ALA A 353 -7.90 -42.04 11.88
C ALA A 353 -6.59 -41.28 11.71
N SER A 354 -5.62 -41.84 10.98
CA SER A 354 -4.36 -41.15 10.66
C SER A 354 -4.58 -39.86 9.88
N LYS A 355 -5.50 -39.90 8.89
CA LYS A 355 -5.87 -38.68 8.12
C LYS A 355 -6.52 -37.65 9.00
N LEU A 356 -7.48 -38.03 9.85
CA LEU A 356 -8.15 -37.09 10.77
C LEU A 356 -7.16 -36.49 11.77
N SER A 357 -6.23 -37.31 12.30
CA SER A 357 -5.16 -36.83 13.16
C SER A 357 -4.26 -35.80 12.46
N SER A 358 -3.91 -36.03 11.20
CA SER A 358 -3.13 -35.06 10.40
C SER A 358 -3.90 -33.77 10.16
N LEU A 359 -5.22 -33.84 9.92
CA LEU A 359 -6.07 -32.67 9.73
C LEU A 359 -6.23 -31.85 11.02
N LEU A 360 -6.36 -32.52 12.19
CA LEU A 360 -6.37 -31.87 13.51
C LEU A 360 -5.08 -31.09 13.74
N VAL A 361 -3.92 -31.71 13.50
CA VAL A 361 -2.62 -31.06 13.65
C VAL A 361 -2.46 -29.86 12.70
N ALA A 362 -2.89 -29.99 11.45
CA ALA A 362 -2.83 -28.91 10.46
C ALA A 362 -3.64 -27.68 10.88
N GLU A 363 -4.78 -27.86 11.56
CA GLU A 363 -5.58 -26.79 12.16
C GLU A 363 -5.05 -26.35 13.54
N GLY A 364 -3.96 -26.96 14.02
CA GLY A 364 -3.40 -26.67 15.34
C GLY A 364 -4.30 -27.11 16.50
N ILE A 365 -5.19 -28.06 16.30
CA ILE A 365 -6.01 -28.67 17.34
C ILE A 365 -5.19 -29.74 18.04
N ASN A 366 -5.18 -29.73 19.37
CA ASN A 366 -4.40 -30.67 20.15
C ASN A 366 -5.03 -32.08 20.16
N GLN A 367 -4.21 -33.14 20.09
CA GLN A 367 -4.71 -34.49 20.30
C GLN A 367 -4.60 -34.87 21.78
N ALA A 368 -5.66 -35.46 22.30
CA ALA A 368 -5.66 -36.06 23.64
C ALA A 368 -5.14 -37.51 23.59
N ALA A 369 -4.41 -37.93 24.60
CA ALA A 369 -3.97 -39.30 24.74
C ALA A 369 -5.09 -40.25 25.15
N THR A 370 -6.07 -39.74 25.90
CA THR A 370 -7.22 -40.52 26.39
C THR A 370 -8.52 -39.74 26.19
N ALA A 371 -9.66 -40.45 26.20
CA ALA A 371 -10.97 -39.84 26.15
C ALA A 371 -11.25 -38.94 27.38
N ALA A 372 -10.69 -39.27 28.54
CA ALA A 372 -10.88 -38.48 29.76
C ALA A 372 -10.21 -37.10 29.70
N ASP A 373 -9.11 -36.98 28.94
CA ASP A 373 -8.37 -35.72 28.76
C ASP A 373 -8.89 -34.87 27.59
N ALA A 374 -9.85 -35.40 26.84
CA ALA A 374 -10.37 -34.77 25.64
C ALA A 374 -11.57 -33.86 25.92
N ASP A 375 -11.68 -32.78 25.16
CA ASP A 375 -12.90 -31.97 25.08
C ASP A 375 -13.92 -32.58 24.09
N PHE A 376 -13.39 -33.31 23.09
CA PHE A 376 -14.17 -34.01 22.07
C PHE A 376 -13.58 -35.39 21.79
N THR A 377 -14.46 -36.34 21.47
CA THR A 377 -14.04 -37.67 20.97
C THR A 377 -14.53 -37.85 19.54
N LEU A 378 -13.61 -38.21 18.66
CA LEU A 378 -13.87 -38.48 17.25
C LEU A 378 -13.75 -40.00 17.01
N THR A 379 -14.87 -40.68 16.88
CA THR A 379 -14.98 -42.11 16.68
C THR A 379 -15.16 -42.44 15.20
N VAL A 380 -14.29 -43.29 14.68
CA VAL A 380 -14.40 -43.81 13.29
C VAL A 380 -14.74 -45.28 13.35
N THR A 381 -15.84 -45.67 12.77
CA THR A 381 -16.20 -47.07 12.59
C THR A 381 -16.42 -47.34 11.12
N SER A 382 -15.65 -48.22 10.51
CA SER A 382 -15.73 -48.49 9.08
C SER A 382 -15.31 -49.93 8.71
N ASP A 383 -15.84 -50.40 7.60
CA ASP A 383 -15.48 -51.66 6.96
C ASP A 383 -15.42 -51.46 5.44
N ALA A 384 -14.42 -52.00 4.80
CA ALA A 384 -14.38 -52.16 3.34
C ALA A 384 -15.15 -53.37 2.95
N ALA A 385 -16.43 -53.24 2.68
CA ALA A 385 -17.32 -54.36 2.31
C ALA A 385 -17.12 -54.76 0.84
N ALA A 386 -17.07 -56.04 0.58
CA ALA A 386 -17.04 -56.59 -0.76
C ALA A 386 -18.35 -56.21 -1.55
N ARG A 387 -18.17 -55.86 -2.80
CA ARG A 387 -19.22 -55.54 -3.76
C ARG A 387 -19.19 -56.54 -4.95
N ASN A 388 -19.50 -56.10 -6.14
CA ASN A 388 -19.47 -56.92 -7.32
C ASN A 388 -18.05 -57.18 -7.85
N GLN A 389 -17.96 -58.20 -8.75
CA GLN A 389 -16.79 -58.47 -9.58
C GLN A 389 -17.17 -58.16 -11.04
N VAL A 390 -16.29 -57.43 -11.72
CA VAL A 390 -16.50 -57.11 -13.15
C VAL A 390 -15.17 -57.22 -13.88
N ASN A 391 -15.13 -58.00 -14.95
CA ASN A 391 -13.95 -58.20 -15.81
C ASN A 391 -12.67 -58.52 -15.02
N ASN A 392 -12.71 -59.51 -14.10
CA ASN A 392 -11.62 -59.91 -13.21
C ASN A 392 -11.14 -58.85 -12.20
N LEU A 393 -11.89 -57.73 -12.06
CA LEU A 393 -11.66 -56.77 -11.02
C LEU A 393 -12.70 -56.91 -9.91
N PHE A 394 -12.21 -56.94 -8.68
CA PHE A 394 -13.00 -57.03 -7.47
C PHE A 394 -13.23 -55.63 -6.89
N TYR A 395 -14.46 -55.28 -6.60
CA TYR A 395 -14.82 -53.99 -6.06
C TYR A 395 -15.10 -54.11 -4.55
N ALA A 396 -14.56 -53.14 -3.79
CA ALA A 396 -14.89 -52.96 -2.38
C ALA A 396 -15.36 -51.53 -2.15
N GLU A 397 -16.24 -51.30 -1.20
CA GLU A 397 -16.79 -50.00 -0.84
C GLU A 397 -16.62 -49.78 0.68
N ILE A 398 -16.20 -48.57 1.07
CA ILE A 398 -16.17 -48.18 2.48
C ILE A 398 -17.59 -47.91 2.95
N VAL A 399 -17.98 -48.61 4.01
CA VAL A 399 -19.23 -48.37 4.74
C VAL A 399 -18.93 -48.12 6.22
N GLY A 400 -19.65 -47.21 6.85
CA GLY A 400 -19.42 -46.88 8.25
C GLY A 400 -19.86 -45.46 8.61
N ASN A 401 -19.29 -44.92 9.66
CA ASN A 401 -19.56 -43.58 10.11
C ASN A 401 -18.39 -42.95 10.85
N ILE A 402 -18.40 -41.63 10.92
CA ILE A 402 -17.57 -40.80 11.81
C ILE A 402 -18.51 -40.10 12.76
N VAL A 403 -18.30 -40.25 14.06
CA VAL A 403 -19.11 -39.64 15.11
C VAL A 403 -18.24 -38.69 15.94
N LEU A 404 -18.66 -37.45 16.09
CA LEU A 404 -18.06 -36.48 17.00
C LEU A 404 -18.95 -36.34 18.22
N THR A 405 -18.40 -36.58 19.42
CA THR A 405 -19.09 -36.35 20.69
C THR A 405 -18.35 -35.31 21.52
N ASP A 406 -19.09 -34.60 22.39
CA ASP A 406 -18.50 -33.73 23.40
C ASP A 406 -18.03 -34.51 24.63
N LYS A 407 -17.43 -33.82 25.59
CA LYS A 407 -16.95 -34.39 26.85
C LYS A 407 -18.04 -35.06 27.70
N LEU A 408 -19.30 -34.66 27.50
CA LEU A 408 -20.47 -35.24 28.20
C LEU A 408 -21.04 -36.44 27.45
N GLY A 409 -20.48 -36.82 26.28
CA GLY A 409 -20.96 -37.92 25.46
C GLY A 409 -22.11 -37.54 24.50
N ASN A 410 -22.50 -36.26 24.42
CA ASN A 410 -23.52 -35.82 23.47
C ASN A 410 -22.98 -35.86 22.04
N THR A 411 -23.74 -36.47 21.12
CA THR A 411 -23.38 -36.50 19.69
C THR A 411 -23.57 -35.12 19.05
N LEU A 412 -22.49 -34.56 18.54
CA LEU A 412 -22.48 -33.24 17.84
C LEU A 412 -22.59 -33.37 16.33
N LEU A 413 -22.06 -34.48 15.80
CA LEU A 413 -22.07 -34.80 14.38
C LEU A 413 -22.00 -36.30 14.19
N MET A 414 -22.79 -36.81 13.26
CA MET A 414 -22.66 -38.14 12.72
C MET A 414 -22.60 -38.06 11.18
N GLN A 415 -21.46 -38.47 10.63
CA GLN A 415 -21.21 -38.42 9.20
C GLN A 415 -21.09 -39.84 8.64
N PRO A 416 -22.02 -40.29 7.78
CA PRO A 416 -21.91 -41.60 7.14
C PRO A 416 -20.76 -41.65 6.16
N LEU A 417 -20.11 -42.78 6.09
CA LEU A 417 -19.09 -43.14 5.10
C LEU A 417 -19.72 -44.14 4.13
N SER A 418 -19.93 -43.73 2.88
CA SER A 418 -20.49 -44.58 1.82
C SER A 418 -20.16 -43.98 0.46
N GLY A 419 -20.39 -44.78 -0.61
CA GLY A 419 -20.25 -44.34 -1.99
C GLY A 419 -18.78 -44.20 -2.47
N ILE A 420 -17.80 -44.58 -1.68
CA ILE A 420 -16.40 -44.65 -2.11
C ILE A 420 -16.03 -46.10 -2.33
N ASN A 421 -15.86 -46.44 -3.58
CA ASN A 421 -15.42 -47.78 -4.00
C ASN A 421 -14.08 -47.72 -4.73
N ALA A 422 -13.41 -48.86 -4.74
CA ALA A 422 -12.21 -49.08 -5.53
C ALA A 422 -12.21 -50.51 -6.08
N ALA A 423 -11.53 -50.67 -7.19
CA ALA A 423 -11.38 -51.97 -7.87
C ALA A 423 -9.91 -52.38 -7.85
N HIS A 424 -9.66 -53.66 -7.61
CA HIS A 424 -8.32 -54.26 -7.66
C HIS A 424 -8.38 -55.75 -8.00
N LEU A 425 -7.22 -56.43 -8.04
CA LEU A 425 -7.11 -57.84 -8.39
C LEU A 425 -7.68 -58.80 -7.32
N THR A 426 -7.93 -58.33 -6.10
CA THR A 426 -8.58 -59.06 -5.01
C THR A 426 -9.47 -58.13 -4.20
N TYR A 427 -10.46 -58.65 -3.47
CA TYR A 427 -11.27 -57.84 -2.55
C TYR A 427 -10.46 -57.18 -1.47
N ALA A 428 -9.44 -57.88 -0.92
CA ALA A 428 -8.60 -57.33 0.14
C ALA A 428 -7.80 -56.11 -0.32
N THR A 429 -7.20 -56.16 -1.51
CA THR A 429 -6.47 -55.02 -2.07
C THR A 429 -7.39 -53.92 -2.54
N ALA A 430 -8.59 -54.25 -3.05
CA ALA A 430 -9.62 -53.26 -3.39
C ALA A 430 -10.10 -52.48 -2.15
N GLY A 431 -10.24 -53.17 -1.00
CA GLY A 431 -10.61 -52.53 0.23
C GLY A 431 -9.54 -51.52 0.76
N ILE A 432 -8.28 -51.87 0.68
CA ILE A 432 -7.17 -50.93 1.05
C ILE A 432 -7.17 -49.72 0.12
N GLU A 433 -7.37 -49.93 -1.19
CA GLU A 433 -7.45 -48.82 -2.15
C GLU A 433 -8.67 -47.92 -1.90
N ALA A 434 -9.81 -48.51 -1.51
CA ALA A 434 -11.00 -47.76 -1.12
C ALA A 434 -10.72 -46.89 0.14
N TYR A 435 -9.98 -47.38 1.13
CA TYR A 435 -9.56 -46.58 2.28
C TYR A 435 -8.66 -45.40 1.89
N LYS A 436 -7.72 -45.59 0.99
CA LYS A 436 -6.88 -44.48 0.48
C LYS A 436 -7.74 -43.37 -0.15
N ARG A 437 -8.63 -43.75 -1.07
CA ARG A 437 -9.57 -42.79 -1.71
C ARG A 437 -10.48 -42.10 -0.69
N GLN A 438 -11.02 -42.84 0.28
CA GLN A 438 -11.84 -42.25 1.34
C GLN A 438 -11.04 -41.27 2.19
N SER A 439 -9.79 -41.60 2.53
CA SER A 439 -8.93 -40.69 3.31
C SER A 439 -8.61 -39.38 2.58
N GLU A 440 -8.44 -39.42 1.26
CA GLU A 440 -8.28 -38.19 0.43
C GLU A 440 -9.52 -37.30 0.48
N LYS A 441 -10.70 -37.88 0.37
CA LYS A 441 -11.98 -37.15 0.45
C LYS A 441 -12.27 -36.58 1.84
N LEU A 442 -11.70 -37.11 2.91
CA LEU A 442 -11.90 -36.58 4.26
C LEU A 442 -11.48 -35.12 4.39
N GLY A 443 -10.44 -34.69 3.67
CA GLY A 443 -9.94 -33.30 3.73
C GLY A 443 -10.90 -32.24 3.17
N GLY A 444 -12.02 -32.64 2.54
CA GLY A 444 -12.99 -31.74 1.97
C GLY A 444 -14.16 -31.41 2.91
N TYR A 445 -15.38 -31.63 2.41
CA TYR A 445 -16.64 -31.29 3.11
C TYR A 445 -16.75 -31.93 4.50
N ILE A 446 -16.38 -33.22 4.64
CA ILE A 446 -16.47 -33.96 5.91
C ILE A 446 -15.64 -33.26 6.98
N TRP A 447 -14.38 -32.93 6.66
CA TRP A 447 -13.51 -32.22 7.58
C TRP A 447 -14.06 -30.87 7.98
N THR A 448 -14.59 -30.10 7.03
CA THR A 448 -15.18 -28.79 7.32
C THR A 448 -16.31 -28.91 8.34
N GLN A 449 -17.19 -29.91 8.21
CA GLN A 449 -18.29 -30.16 9.16
C GLN A 449 -17.75 -30.50 10.58
N ILE A 450 -16.74 -31.38 10.66
CA ILE A 450 -16.11 -31.79 11.93
C ILE A 450 -15.44 -30.57 12.57
N ARG A 451 -14.60 -29.87 11.83
CA ARG A 451 -13.86 -28.69 12.30
C ARG A 451 -14.79 -27.63 12.84
N ASP A 452 -15.85 -27.29 12.11
CA ASP A 452 -16.80 -26.25 12.51
C ASP A 452 -17.52 -26.59 13.81
N LYS A 453 -17.78 -27.87 14.09
CA LYS A 453 -18.37 -28.30 15.36
C LYS A 453 -17.38 -28.25 16.53
N ILE A 454 -16.09 -28.42 16.27
CA ILE A 454 -15.05 -28.31 17.30
C ILE A 454 -14.74 -26.84 17.62
N ILE A 455 -14.78 -25.94 16.61
CA ILE A 455 -14.33 -24.56 16.74
C ILE A 455 -15.47 -23.59 17.12
N LYS A 456 -16.68 -23.77 16.59
CA LYS A 456 -17.80 -22.80 16.71
C LYS A 456 -18.72 -23.08 17.89
N ARG A 457 -18.22 -23.55 18.99
CA ARG A 457 -19.04 -23.82 20.19
C ARG A 457 -18.99 -22.71 21.22
#